data_63fa4e68a74b97a3230dff616fcac890
#
_entry.id   63fa4e68a74b97a3230dff616fcac890
#
_cell.length_a   1.000
_cell.length_b   1.000
_cell.length_c   1.000
_cell.angle_alpha   90.00
_cell.angle_beta   90.00
_cell.angle_gamma   90.00
#
_symmetry.space_group_name_H-M   'P 1'
#
loop_
_entity.id
_entity.type
_entity.pdbx_description
1 polymer ?
#
loop_
_entity_poly.entity_id
_entity_poly.type
_entity_poly.pdbx_seq_one_letter_code
_entity_poly.pdbx_strand_id
1 'polypeptide(L)'
;MKRFFVFLLMQISLFSVAFSQELIVKSLKVSEGDISAQIQPRLDTNDRNCALIKVGLTLDDVQFDGNLMGKVEHKIGEYWVYMPQGNSMLRILHKDYTPLMINFFDYGLGKLQSGVTYVLTLEKPTNAVVQQKQTILDSASSVSSGDGFISIPLTNDIKIEMVKIEAGTFVMGATIDLQDLVNDQKPVHRVTLTNDYYIGRYEVTQSLWEVVMGNNPSFFKEGENYPVNFVTWIDCQEFINKLNSMTGRQFRLPTEAEWEYAARGGKKSRGYQY
;
A
#
# COMPACT_ATOMS: atom_id res chain seq x y z
N MET A 1 24.35 4.41 4.24
CA MET A 1 22.90 4.58 4.08
C MET A 1 22.51 3.95 2.75
N LYS A 2 21.87 2.77 2.76
CA LYS A 2 21.39 2.12 1.53
C LYS A 2 20.27 3.00 0.95
N ARG A 3 20.44 3.47 -0.27
CA ARG A 3 19.38 4.19 -1.00
C ARG A 3 18.40 3.14 -1.48
N PHE A 4 17.20 3.10 -0.89
CA PHE A 4 16.12 2.28 -1.40
C PHE A 4 15.48 3.02 -2.57
N PHE A 5 15.58 2.45 -3.76
CA PHE A 5 14.84 2.89 -4.93
C PHE A 5 13.55 2.08 -5.01
N VAL A 6 12.43 2.76 -5.13
CA VAL A 6 11.12 2.11 -5.20
C VAL A 6 10.82 1.76 -6.64
N PHE A 7 10.99 0.49 -7.00
CA PHE A 7 10.52 -0.05 -8.27
C PHE A 7 9.20 -0.78 -8.06
N LEU A 8 8.29 -0.59 -8.99
CA LEU A 8 6.98 -1.25 -8.96
C LEU A 8 7.00 -2.49 -9.84
N LEU A 9 6.41 -3.58 -9.34
CA LEU A 9 6.21 -4.81 -10.11
C LEU A 9 4.71 -5.12 -10.19
N MET A 10 4.23 -5.46 -11.38
CA MET A 10 2.85 -5.85 -11.62
C MET A 10 2.79 -7.29 -12.14
N GLN A 11 2.07 -8.15 -11.44
CA GLN A 11 1.72 -9.49 -11.92
C GLN A 11 0.36 -9.44 -12.64
N ILE A 12 0.32 -9.87 -13.90
CA ILE A 12 -0.95 -10.07 -14.61
C ILE A 12 -1.39 -11.50 -14.33
N SER A 13 -2.23 -11.71 -13.35
CA SER A 13 -3.04 -12.92 -13.23
C SER A 13 -4.34 -12.67 -13.99
N LEU A 14 -4.61 -13.52 -14.99
CA LEU A 14 -5.91 -13.58 -15.67
C LEU A 14 -6.97 -14.22 -14.76
N PHE A 15 -7.15 -13.69 -13.56
CA PHE A 15 -8.30 -14.02 -12.74
C PHE A 15 -9.36 -12.96 -12.98
N SER A 16 -10.59 -13.40 -13.25
CA SER A 16 -11.77 -12.55 -13.16
C SER A 16 -11.77 -11.88 -11.78
N VAL A 17 -11.42 -10.61 -11.74
CA VAL A 17 -11.43 -9.82 -10.51
C VAL A 17 -12.89 -9.64 -10.15
N ALA A 18 -13.36 -10.40 -9.17
CA ALA A 18 -14.52 -9.98 -8.42
C ALA A 18 -14.13 -8.64 -7.78
N PHE A 19 -14.73 -7.54 -8.24
CA PHE A 19 -14.47 -6.21 -7.71
C PHE A 19 -14.87 -6.19 -6.23
N SER A 20 -13.88 -6.33 -5.37
CA SER A 20 -14.08 -6.05 -3.95
C SER A 20 -14.16 -4.52 -3.80
N GLN A 21 -15.29 -4.05 -3.33
CA GLN A 21 -15.53 -2.63 -3.06
C GLN A 21 -14.73 -2.22 -1.82
N GLU A 22 -14.34 -0.96 -1.72
CA GLU A 22 -13.63 -0.42 -0.57
C GLU A 22 -14.55 0.52 0.21
N LEU A 23 -14.54 0.40 1.55
CA LEU A 23 -15.24 1.33 2.42
C LEU A 23 -14.57 2.70 2.38
N ILE A 24 -15.37 3.76 2.39
CA ILE A 24 -14.89 5.14 2.32
C ILE A 24 -14.85 5.73 3.73
N VAL A 25 -13.69 6.24 4.13
CA VAL A 25 -13.56 7.01 5.37
C VAL A 25 -14.06 8.43 5.13
N LYS A 26 -15.16 8.78 5.79
CA LYS A 26 -15.70 10.15 5.73
C LYS A 26 -15.05 11.07 6.74
N SER A 27 -14.83 10.58 7.93
CA SER A 27 -14.17 11.34 8.98
C SER A 27 -13.60 10.41 10.05
N LEU A 28 -12.49 10.83 10.63
CA LEU A 28 -11.95 10.27 11.86
C LEU A 28 -11.49 11.42 12.74
N LYS A 29 -12.03 11.53 13.96
CA LYS A 29 -11.75 12.65 14.86
C LYS A 29 -11.93 12.25 16.32
N VAL A 30 -11.31 13.01 17.23
CA VAL A 30 -11.66 12.97 18.65
C VAL A 30 -13.09 13.49 18.82
N SER A 31 -13.87 12.81 19.62
CA SER A 31 -15.23 13.28 19.99
C SER A 31 -15.13 14.12 21.25
N GLU A 32 -15.04 15.43 21.09
CA GLU A 32 -15.00 16.36 22.22
C GLU A 32 -16.30 16.28 23.02
N GLY A 33 -16.19 16.07 24.34
CA GLY A 33 -17.33 15.93 25.23
C GLY A 33 -17.95 14.53 25.30
N ASP A 34 -17.55 13.60 24.47
CA ASP A 34 -18.00 12.21 24.59
C ASP A 34 -17.14 11.44 25.60
N ILE A 35 -17.69 11.24 26.78
CA ILE A 35 -17.04 10.56 27.90
C ILE A 35 -17.31 9.05 27.96
N SER A 36 -17.82 8.44 26.88
CA SER A 36 -18.17 7.02 26.84
C SER A 36 -17.01 6.11 27.19
N ALA A 37 -15.77 6.43 26.77
CA ALA A 37 -14.57 5.70 27.13
C ALA A 37 -14.27 5.72 28.63
N GLN A 38 -14.80 6.71 29.36
CA GLN A 38 -14.62 6.89 30.79
C GLN A 38 -15.78 6.29 31.60
N ILE A 39 -17.00 6.38 31.08
CA ILE A 39 -18.20 5.84 31.76
C ILE A 39 -18.28 4.32 31.60
N GLN A 40 -17.86 3.79 30.45
CA GLN A 40 -17.78 2.34 30.19
C GLN A 40 -16.32 1.95 29.91
N PRO A 41 -15.42 2.08 30.89
CA PRO A 41 -14.00 1.84 30.68
C PRO A 41 -13.73 0.36 30.46
N ARG A 42 -12.80 0.08 29.56
CA ARG A 42 -12.07 -1.19 29.52
C ARG A 42 -10.62 -0.93 29.84
N LEU A 43 -10.04 -1.81 30.67
CA LEU A 43 -8.65 -1.69 31.04
C LEU A 43 -7.76 -2.47 30.06
N ASP A 44 -6.59 -1.93 29.80
CA ASP A 44 -5.51 -2.63 29.12
C ASP A 44 -4.75 -3.56 30.10
N THR A 45 -3.77 -4.28 29.60
CA THR A 45 -2.93 -5.18 30.42
C THR A 45 -2.10 -4.48 31.48
N ASN A 46 -2.09 -3.16 31.52
CA ASN A 46 -1.40 -2.31 32.50
C ASN A 46 -2.37 -1.52 33.39
N ASP A 47 -3.62 -1.98 33.48
CA ASP A 47 -4.70 -1.36 34.26
C ASP A 47 -5.02 0.09 33.88
N ARG A 48 -4.75 0.48 32.63
CA ARG A 48 -5.08 1.83 32.09
C ARG A 48 -6.32 1.76 31.25
N ASN A 49 -7.12 2.82 31.28
CA ASN A 49 -8.31 2.94 30.43
C ASN A 49 -7.90 2.89 28.95
N CYS A 50 -8.56 2.05 28.18
CA CYS A 50 -8.46 2.02 26.73
C CYS A 50 -9.05 3.27 26.09
N ALA A 51 -8.60 3.59 24.88
CA ALA A 51 -9.34 4.43 23.96
C ALA A 51 -10.56 3.68 23.46
N LEU A 52 -11.65 4.39 23.20
CA LEU A 52 -12.84 3.88 22.52
C LEU A 52 -12.93 4.46 21.12
N ILE A 53 -13.00 3.62 20.12
CA ILE A 53 -13.28 4.01 18.74
C ILE A 53 -14.73 3.62 18.43
N LYS A 54 -15.59 4.60 18.22
CA LYS A 54 -16.95 4.41 17.73
C LYS A 54 -16.91 4.43 16.21
N VAL A 55 -17.14 3.28 15.59
CA VAL A 55 -17.11 3.12 14.13
C VAL A 55 -18.54 3.16 13.62
N GLY A 56 -18.93 4.30 13.07
CA GLY A 56 -20.25 4.48 12.42
C GLY A 56 -20.26 3.78 11.07
N LEU A 57 -20.97 2.66 11.01
CA LEU A 57 -21.11 1.83 9.82
C LEU A 57 -22.36 0.94 9.91
N THR A 58 -23.19 0.98 8.88
CA THR A 58 -24.42 0.17 8.79
C THR A 58 -24.19 -1.11 7.98
N LEU A 59 -23.22 -1.91 8.40
CA LEU A 59 -22.96 -3.25 7.87
C LEU A 59 -22.95 -4.24 9.02
N ASP A 60 -23.46 -5.43 8.78
CA ASP A 60 -23.36 -6.56 9.69
C ASP A 60 -22.06 -7.36 9.40
N ASP A 61 -21.69 -8.27 10.27
CA ASP A 61 -20.51 -9.18 10.10
C ASP A 61 -19.17 -8.48 9.90
N VAL A 62 -19.04 -7.23 10.35
CA VAL A 62 -17.77 -6.51 10.31
C VAL A 62 -16.84 -7.06 11.38
N GLN A 63 -15.63 -7.38 10.97
CA GLN A 63 -14.56 -7.82 11.87
C GLN A 63 -13.52 -6.71 12.02
N PHE A 64 -12.94 -6.64 13.18
CA PHE A 64 -11.90 -5.69 13.51
C PHE A 64 -10.65 -6.44 13.94
N ASP A 65 -9.49 -6.01 13.43
CA ASP A 65 -8.19 -6.60 13.73
C ASP A 65 -7.22 -5.49 14.18
N GLY A 66 -6.35 -5.84 15.09
CA GLY A 66 -5.42 -4.94 15.75
C GLY A 66 -5.27 -5.34 17.22
N ASN A 67 -4.65 -4.50 18.01
CA ASN A 67 -4.51 -4.74 19.43
C ASN A 67 -5.81 -4.35 20.17
N LEU A 68 -6.84 -5.21 20.08
CA LEU A 68 -8.16 -4.96 20.65
C LEU A 68 -8.24 -5.45 22.08
N MET A 69 -9.00 -4.73 22.92
CA MET A 69 -9.27 -5.13 24.30
C MET A 69 -10.73 -5.58 24.48
N GLY A 70 -10.91 -6.89 24.59
CA GLY A 70 -12.21 -7.53 24.73
C GLY A 70 -12.98 -7.63 23.43
N LYS A 71 -14.26 -7.98 23.51
CA LYS A 71 -15.14 -8.12 22.34
C LYS A 71 -15.58 -6.75 21.83
N VAL A 72 -15.62 -6.61 20.52
CA VAL A 72 -16.27 -5.46 19.85
C VAL A 72 -17.76 -5.51 20.14
N GLU A 73 -18.34 -4.40 20.51
CA GLU A 73 -19.79 -4.28 20.73
C GLU A 73 -20.45 -3.72 19.47
N HIS A 74 -21.43 -4.43 18.96
CA HIS A 74 -22.27 -3.94 17.87
C HIS A 74 -23.49 -3.25 18.47
N LYS A 75 -23.67 -1.97 18.15
CA LYS A 75 -24.82 -1.15 18.52
C LYS A 75 -25.57 -0.72 17.27
N ILE A 76 -26.70 -0.07 17.44
CA ILE A 76 -27.50 0.38 16.29
C ILE A 76 -26.69 1.41 15.50
N GLY A 77 -26.22 1.01 14.31
CA GLY A 77 -25.51 1.88 13.38
C GLY A 77 -24.03 2.11 13.69
N GLU A 78 -23.48 1.50 14.74
CA GLU A 78 -22.07 1.68 15.09
C GLU A 78 -21.46 0.45 15.80
N TYR A 79 -20.14 0.36 15.72
CA TYR A 79 -19.33 -0.61 16.48
C TYR A 79 -18.47 0.12 17.50
N TRP A 80 -18.40 -0.43 18.71
CA TRP A 80 -17.52 0.07 19.76
C TRP A 80 -16.29 -0.81 19.88
N VAL A 81 -15.16 -0.23 19.53
CA VAL A 81 -13.86 -0.91 19.50
C VAL A 81 -12.94 -0.30 20.54
N TYR A 82 -12.50 -1.10 21.50
CA TYR A 82 -11.58 -0.66 22.54
C TYR A 82 -10.15 -1.05 22.20
N MET A 83 -9.25 -0.10 22.29
CA MET A 83 -7.82 -0.30 22.00
C MET A 83 -6.94 0.32 23.08
N PRO A 84 -5.82 -0.34 23.46
CA PRO A 84 -4.88 0.23 24.41
C PRO A 84 -4.32 1.57 23.95
N GLN A 85 -3.95 2.40 24.91
CA GLN A 85 -3.17 3.60 24.67
C GLN A 85 -1.90 3.29 23.86
N GLY A 86 -1.53 4.20 22.96
CA GLY A 86 -0.30 4.10 22.18
C GLY A 86 -0.45 3.37 20.85
N ASN A 87 -1.58 2.70 20.59
CA ASN A 87 -1.87 2.15 19.27
C ASN A 87 -2.12 3.27 18.25
N SER A 88 -1.82 2.97 16.99
CA SER A 88 -1.99 3.91 15.87
C SER A 88 -2.69 3.30 14.67
N MET A 89 -3.03 2.01 14.71
CA MET A 89 -3.61 1.32 13.55
C MET A 89 -4.80 0.46 13.96
N LEU A 90 -5.86 0.50 13.13
CA LEU A 90 -7.03 -0.35 13.22
C LEU A 90 -7.32 -0.93 11.84
N ARG A 91 -7.54 -2.25 11.75
CA ARG A 91 -7.92 -2.92 10.52
C ARG A 91 -9.39 -3.33 10.57
N ILE A 92 -10.12 -3.06 9.50
CA ILE A 92 -11.54 -3.35 9.36
C ILE A 92 -11.70 -4.33 8.20
N LEU A 93 -12.40 -5.43 8.46
CA LEU A 93 -12.57 -6.55 7.55
C LEU A 93 -14.05 -6.81 7.33
N HIS A 94 -14.43 -7.08 6.09
CA HIS A 94 -15.76 -7.55 5.74
C HIS A 94 -15.67 -8.39 4.47
N LYS A 95 -16.51 -9.43 4.35
CA LYS A 95 -16.47 -10.39 3.24
C LYS A 95 -16.62 -9.77 1.84
N ASP A 96 -17.39 -8.68 1.73
CA ASP A 96 -17.72 -8.02 0.47
C ASP A 96 -16.86 -6.79 0.15
N TYR A 97 -15.92 -6.44 1.05
CA TYR A 97 -15.07 -5.26 0.93
C TYR A 97 -13.58 -5.62 1.08
N THR A 98 -12.73 -4.84 0.41
CA THR A 98 -11.28 -4.93 0.68
C THR A 98 -10.99 -4.55 2.12
N PRO A 99 -10.03 -5.21 2.79
CA PRO A 99 -9.60 -4.83 4.12
C PRO A 99 -9.20 -3.35 4.18
N LEU A 100 -9.84 -2.59 5.06
CA LEU A 100 -9.55 -1.18 5.27
C LEU A 100 -8.57 -1.02 6.44
N MET A 101 -7.42 -0.39 6.17
CA MET A 101 -6.43 -0.04 7.19
C MET A 101 -6.59 1.41 7.58
N ILE A 102 -6.81 1.67 8.85
CA ILE A 102 -6.88 3.02 9.42
C ILE A 102 -5.59 3.28 10.19
N ASN A 103 -4.79 4.22 9.72
CA ASN A 103 -3.66 4.75 10.48
C ASN A 103 -4.07 6.11 11.06
N PHE A 104 -4.11 6.23 12.37
CA PHE A 104 -4.57 7.45 13.06
C PHE A 104 -3.68 8.66 12.81
N PHE A 105 -2.42 8.46 12.41
CA PHE A 105 -1.52 9.56 12.02
C PHE A 105 -1.98 10.27 10.74
N ASP A 106 -2.59 9.54 9.79
CA ASP A 106 -3.08 10.10 8.52
C ASP A 106 -4.21 11.12 8.74
N TYR A 107 -4.83 11.06 9.92
CA TYR A 107 -5.92 11.97 10.31
C TYR A 107 -5.47 13.00 11.37
N GLY A 108 -4.16 13.14 11.59
CA GLY A 108 -3.60 14.09 12.54
C GLY A 108 -3.79 13.72 14.02
N LEU A 109 -4.23 12.50 14.31
CA LEU A 109 -4.55 12.07 15.67
C LEU A 109 -3.37 11.40 16.39
N GLY A 110 -2.37 10.93 15.64
CA GLY A 110 -1.22 10.26 16.19
C GLY A 110 -1.57 8.95 16.91
N LYS A 111 -1.00 8.74 18.10
CA LYS A 111 -1.28 7.55 18.91
C LYS A 111 -2.51 7.75 19.77
N LEU A 112 -3.32 6.71 19.91
CA LEU A 112 -4.50 6.71 20.75
C LEU A 112 -4.18 7.06 22.21
N GLN A 113 -5.03 7.86 22.85
CA GLN A 113 -4.88 8.31 24.23
C GLN A 113 -5.85 7.57 25.15
N SER A 114 -5.40 7.31 26.37
CA SER A 114 -6.20 6.63 27.40
C SER A 114 -7.49 7.38 27.72
N GLY A 115 -8.62 6.67 27.76
CA GLY A 115 -9.92 7.23 28.13
C GLY A 115 -10.51 8.25 27.16
N VAL A 116 -9.96 8.35 25.95
CA VAL A 116 -10.45 9.24 24.90
C VAL A 116 -11.38 8.48 23.95
N THR A 117 -12.49 9.12 23.56
CA THR A 117 -13.42 8.60 22.56
C THR A 117 -13.11 9.21 21.19
N TYR A 118 -12.94 8.34 20.20
CA TYR A 118 -12.76 8.69 18.79
C TYR A 118 -14.00 8.27 18.00
N VAL A 119 -14.35 9.04 16.96
CA VAL A 119 -15.44 8.70 16.05
C VAL A 119 -14.87 8.54 14.64
N LEU A 120 -15.01 7.33 14.11
CA LEU A 120 -14.70 6.97 12.73
C LEU A 120 -16.01 6.77 11.98
N THR A 121 -16.28 7.58 10.96
CA THR A 121 -17.48 7.44 10.11
C THR A 121 -17.07 6.84 8.78
N LEU A 122 -17.68 5.71 8.44
CA LEU A 122 -17.47 5.00 7.19
C LEU A 122 -18.74 5.00 6.35
N GLU A 123 -18.57 5.03 5.04
CA GLU A 123 -19.67 4.87 4.08
C GLU A 123 -19.38 3.76 3.09
N LYS A 124 -20.48 3.17 2.59
CA LYS A 124 -20.44 2.26 1.45
C LYS A 124 -20.15 3.08 0.18
N PRO A 125 -19.34 2.59 -0.76
CA PRO A 125 -19.17 3.27 -2.03
C PRO A 125 -20.50 3.39 -2.75
N THR A 126 -20.81 4.59 -3.21
CA THR A 126 -22.02 4.84 -4.01
C THR A 126 -21.81 4.38 -5.46
N ASN A 127 -22.89 4.06 -6.18
CA ASN A 127 -22.81 3.68 -7.59
C ASN A 127 -22.08 4.72 -8.45
N ALA A 128 -22.12 6.00 -8.09
CA ALA A 128 -21.39 7.06 -8.78
C ALA A 128 -19.85 6.90 -8.60
N VAL A 129 -19.39 6.57 -7.39
CA VAL A 129 -17.96 6.32 -7.10
C VAL A 129 -17.50 5.03 -7.79
N VAL A 130 -18.36 4.00 -7.80
CA VAL A 130 -18.11 2.74 -8.51
C VAL A 130 -18.02 2.98 -10.02
N GLN A 131 -18.93 3.79 -10.59
CA GLN A 131 -18.90 4.14 -12.01
C GLN A 131 -17.69 5.02 -12.38
N GLN A 132 -17.30 5.96 -11.52
CA GLN A 132 -16.11 6.78 -11.75
C GLN A 132 -14.83 5.94 -11.66
N LYS A 133 -14.75 5.00 -10.72
CA LYS A 133 -13.67 4.01 -10.64
C LYS A 133 -13.68 3.06 -11.85
N GLN A 134 -14.89 2.67 -12.35
CA GLN A 134 -15.05 1.88 -13.56
C GLN A 134 -14.61 2.65 -14.82
N THR A 135 -14.94 3.93 -14.93
CA THR A 135 -14.51 4.77 -16.05
C THR A 135 -12.99 4.97 -16.07
N ILE A 136 -12.37 5.09 -14.90
CA ILE A 136 -10.91 5.13 -14.77
C ILE A 136 -10.30 3.76 -15.14
N LEU A 137 -10.92 2.66 -14.74
CA LEU A 137 -10.52 1.30 -15.12
C LEU A 137 -10.72 1.03 -16.63
N ASP A 138 -11.81 1.50 -17.20
CA ASP A 138 -12.09 1.34 -18.65
C ASP A 138 -11.16 2.22 -19.49
N SER A 139 -10.81 3.41 -19.01
CA SER A 139 -9.76 4.23 -19.63
C SER A 139 -8.35 3.66 -19.38
N ALA A 140 -8.14 2.97 -18.25
CA ALA A 140 -6.90 2.22 -18.00
C ALA A 140 -6.81 0.90 -18.77
N SER A 141 -7.92 0.38 -19.30
CA SER A 141 -7.93 -0.77 -20.22
C SER A 141 -7.58 -0.37 -21.67
N SER A 142 -7.52 0.91 -22.00
CA SER A 142 -6.86 1.39 -23.20
C SER A 142 -5.34 1.35 -23.05
N VAL A 143 -4.82 0.15 -22.76
CA VAL A 143 -3.39 -0.14 -22.80
C VAL A 143 -2.96 0.04 -24.23
N SER A 144 -2.30 1.13 -24.57
CA SER A 144 -1.54 1.25 -25.81
C SER A 144 -0.35 0.29 -25.69
N SER A 145 -0.57 -0.97 -26.08
CA SER A 145 0.45 -2.00 -26.17
C SER A 145 1.28 -1.77 -27.44
N GLY A 146 2.23 -0.85 -27.35
CA GLY A 146 3.31 -0.75 -28.32
C GLY A 146 4.56 -1.38 -27.71
N ASP A 147 5.19 -2.31 -28.41
CA ASP A 147 6.55 -2.82 -28.15
C ASP A 147 6.95 -3.18 -26.71
N GLY A 148 6.11 -3.91 -25.99
CA GLY A 148 6.47 -4.45 -24.66
C GLY A 148 6.31 -3.47 -23.49
N PHE A 149 5.65 -2.35 -23.69
CA PHE A 149 5.31 -1.37 -22.65
C PHE A 149 3.81 -1.33 -22.40
N ILE A 150 3.44 -1.11 -21.14
CA ILE A 150 2.10 -0.71 -20.75
C ILE A 150 2.15 0.64 -20.04
N SER A 151 1.17 1.48 -20.29
CA SER A 151 1.02 2.77 -19.63
C SER A 151 -0.30 2.77 -18.85
N ILE A 152 -0.22 3.06 -17.57
CA ILE A 152 -1.34 3.04 -16.63
C ILE A 152 -1.57 4.48 -16.20
N PRO A 153 -2.62 5.15 -16.67
CA PRO A 153 -2.95 6.51 -16.25
C PRO A 153 -3.41 6.49 -14.78
N LEU A 154 -2.94 7.45 -13.99
CA LEU A 154 -3.35 7.66 -12.61
C LEU A 154 -4.14 8.95 -12.47
N THR A 155 -3.68 9.99 -13.14
CA THR A 155 -4.38 11.28 -13.33
C THR A 155 -4.23 11.70 -14.80
N ASN A 156 -4.74 12.87 -15.17
CA ASN A 156 -4.56 13.40 -16.54
C ASN A 156 -3.09 13.58 -16.90
N ASP A 157 -2.23 13.88 -15.93
CA ASP A 157 -0.82 14.23 -16.13
C ASP A 157 0.15 13.15 -15.65
N ILE A 158 -0.30 12.25 -14.75
CA ILE A 158 0.54 11.22 -14.13
C ILE A 158 0.14 9.84 -14.62
N LYS A 159 1.13 9.12 -15.14
CA LYS A 159 1.00 7.73 -15.60
C LYS A 159 2.16 6.88 -15.08
N ILE A 160 1.91 5.60 -14.93
CA ILE A 160 2.92 4.61 -14.61
C ILE A 160 3.27 3.85 -15.88
N GLU A 161 4.51 3.90 -16.30
CA GLU A 161 5.01 3.13 -17.43
C GLU A 161 5.68 1.85 -16.91
N MET A 162 5.24 0.71 -17.42
CA MET A 162 5.74 -0.61 -17.02
C MET A 162 6.32 -1.34 -18.24
N VAL A 163 7.43 -2.02 -18.04
CA VAL A 163 8.11 -2.83 -19.06
C VAL A 163 7.85 -4.31 -18.81
N LYS A 164 7.47 -5.04 -19.84
CA LYS A 164 7.34 -6.50 -19.76
C LYS A 164 8.72 -7.15 -19.73
N ILE A 165 8.95 -7.97 -18.71
CA ILE A 165 10.11 -8.82 -18.56
C ILE A 165 9.65 -10.27 -18.74
N GLU A 166 10.20 -10.94 -19.73
CA GLU A 166 9.90 -12.35 -20.00
C GLU A 166 10.63 -13.25 -19.01
N ALA A 167 9.97 -14.32 -18.59
CA ALA A 167 10.54 -15.38 -17.76
C ALA A 167 11.85 -15.91 -18.36
N GLY A 168 12.78 -16.29 -17.51
CA GLY A 168 14.08 -16.78 -17.98
C GLY A 168 15.03 -17.18 -16.86
N THR A 169 16.19 -17.65 -17.24
CA THR A 169 17.26 -18.07 -16.31
C THR A 169 18.46 -17.18 -16.48
N PHE A 170 19.07 -16.78 -15.37
CA PHE A 170 20.30 -16.00 -15.35
C PHE A 170 21.21 -16.43 -14.20
N VAL A 171 22.40 -15.88 -14.21
CA VAL A 171 23.37 -16.06 -13.12
C VAL A 171 23.32 -14.81 -12.25
N MET A 172 22.80 -14.96 -11.03
CA MET A 172 22.64 -13.89 -10.05
C MET A 172 23.92 -13.73 -9.22
N GLY A 173 24.25 -12.52 -8.87
CA GLY A 173 25.37 -12.16 -8.02
C GLY A 173 26.55 -11.54 -8.77
N ALA A 174 27.59 -11.14 -8.06
CA ALA A 174 28.76 -10.48 -8.61
C ALA A 174 29.59 -11.44 -9.47
N THR A 175 29.66 -11.20 -10.78
CA THR A 175 30.40 -12.01 -11.76
C THR A 175 31.88 -11.59 -11.90
N ILE A 176 32.24 -10.48 -11.29
CA ILE A 176 33.66 -10.01 -11.28
C ILE A 176 34.22 -10.21 -9.89
N ASP A 177 35.43 -10.71 -9.84
CA ASP A 177 36.22 -10.81 -8.61
C ASP A 177 36.75 -9.41 -8.20
N LEU A 178 35.84 -8.57 -7.79
CA LEU A 178 36.17 -7.37 -7.03
C LEU A 178 36.52 -7.84 -5.63
N GLN A 179 37.77 -8.15 -5.41
CA GLN A 179 38.30 -8.85 -4.23
C GLN A 179 37.93 -8.24 -2.88
N ASP A 180 37.40 -7.03 -2.81
CA ASP A 180 37.22 -6.32 -1.55
C ASP A 180 35.83 -5.67 -1.30
N LEU A 181 34.85 -5.78 -2.18
CA LEU A 181 33.75 -4.87 -2.06
C LEU A 181 32.42 -5.45 -1.59
N VAL A 182 32.05 -6.70 -1.76
CA VAL A 182 30.73 -7.16 -1.25
C VAL A 182 30.63 -8.69 -1.09
N ASN A 183 30.79 -9.18 0.14
CA ASN A 183 30.57 -10.59 0.47
C ASN A 183 29.11 -11.04 0.38
N ASP A 184 28.16 -10.12 0.37
CA ASP A 184 26.71 -10.38 0.32
C ASP A 184 26.18 -10.71 -1.09
N GLN A 185 26.99 -10.48 -2.14
CA GLN A 185 26.66 -10.88 -3.53
C GLN A 185 27.27 -12.24 -3.93
N LYS A 186 27.80 -13.00 -2.99
CA LYS A 186 28.39 -14.32 -3.20
C LYS A 186 27.62 -15.39 -2.39
N PRO A 187 27.55 -16.65 -2.84
CA PRO A 187 28.09 -17.16 -4.10
C PRO A 187 27.22 -16.80 -5.30
N VAL A 188 27.85 -16.66 -6.45
CA VAL A 188 27.18 -16.56 -7.75
C VAL A 188 26.39 -17.84 -7.98
N HIS A 189 25.10 -17.74 -8.31
CA HIS A 189 24.24 -18.89 -8.47
C HIS A 189 23.21 -18.71 -9.59
N ARG A 190 22.70 -19.82 -10.11
CA ARG A 190 21.70 -19.78 -11.19
C ARG A 190 20.31 -19.62 -10.61
N VAL A 191 19.55 -18.63 -11.11
CA VAL A 191 18.15 -18.37 -10.75
C VAL A 191 17.28 -18.50 -11.99
N THR A 192 16.13 -19.15 -11.86
CA THR A 192 15.11 -19.23 -12.90
C THR A 192 13.84 -18.51 -12.44
N LEU A 193 13.46 -17.47 -13.18
CA LEU A 193 12.17 -16.83 -13.05
C LEU A 193 11.18 -17.53 -13.98
N THR A 194 10.13 -18.09 -13.41
CA THR A 194 9.20 -18.97 -14.12
C THR A 194 8.03 -18.25 -14.78
N ASN A 195 7.78 -17.00 -14.40
CA ASN A 195 6.66 -16.21 -14.88
C ASN A 195 7.15 -14.88 -15.50
N ASP A 196 6.48 -14.45 -16.56
CA ASP A 196 6.60 -13.10 -17.07
C ASP A 196 6.05 -12.11 -16.02
N TYR A 197 6.63 -10.92 -15.98
CA TYR A 197 6.17 -9.85 -15.10
C TYR A 197 6.40 -8.47 -15.74
N TYR A 198 5.79 -7.46 -15.14
CA TYR A 198 6.04 -6.07 -15.52
C TYR A 198 6.77 -5.36 -14.38
N ILE A 199 7.79 -4.58 -14.73
CA ILE A 199 8.51 -3.73 -13.79
C ILE A 199 8.38 -2.27 -14.21
N GLY A 200 8.37 -1.35 -13.26
CA GLY A 200 8.39 0.09 -13.54
C GLY A 200 9.56 0.44 -14.45
N ARG A 201 9.28 1.18 -15.52
CA ARG A 201 10.31 1.68 -16.43
C ARG A 201 11.25 2.63 -15.73
N TYR A 202 10.73 3.36 -14.78
CA TYR A 202 11.42 4.33 -13.96
C TYR A 202 11.19 4.01 -12.49
N GLU A 203 12.04 4.54 -11.65
CA GLU A 203 11.80 4.62 -10.22
C GLU A 203 10.52 5.41 -9.95
N VAL A 204 9.88 5.18 -8.80
CA VAL A 204 8.72 5.96 -8.38
C VAL A 204 9.14 7.41 -8.22
N THR A 205 8.55 8.29 -9.02
CA THR A 205 8.84 9.73 -8.99
C THR A 205 8.20 10.41 -7.80
N GLN A 206 8.71 11.59 -7.45
CA GLN A 206 8.15 12.42 -6.37
C GLN A 206 6.71 12.82 -6.66
N SER A 207 6.38 13.18 -7.91
CA SER A 207 5.02 13.50 -8.31
C SER A 207 4.07 12.30 -8.21
N LEU A 208 4.51 11.11 -8.64
CA LEU A 208 3.72 9.89 -8.49
C LEU A 208 3.48 9.55 -7.02
N TRP A 209 4.52 9.67 -6.19
CA TRP A 209 4.40 9.45 -4.75
C TRP A 209 3.41 10.42 -4.10
N GLU A 210 3.51 11.71 -4.41
CA GLU A 210 2.65 12.74 -3.86
C GLU A 210 1.18 12.56 -4.23
N VAL A 211 0.89 12.16 -5.48
CA VAL A 211 -0.48 11.84 -5.91
C VAL A 211 -1.08 10.68 -5.12
N VAL A 212 -0.27 9.66 -4.78
CA VAL A 212 -0.76 8.47 -4.06
C VAL A 212 -0.81 8.70 -2.55
N MET A 213 0.22 9.36 -1.99
CA MET A 213 0.39 9.49 -0.54
C MET A 213 -0.13 10.82 0.02
N GLY A 214 -0.32 11.83 -0.83
CA GLY A 214 -0.76 13.16 -0.44
C GLY A 214 0.35 14.07 0.10
N ASN A 215 1.60 13.59 0.13
CA ASN A 215 2.77 14.37 0.57
C ASN A 215 4.03 13.95 -0.18
N ASN A 216 5.06 14.80 -0.16
CA ASN A 216 6.37 14.48 -0.70
C ASN A 216 7.42 14.48 0.44
N PRO A 217 7.89 13.30 0.91
CA PRO A 217 8.84 13.17 2.01
C PRO A 217 10.29 13.42 1.59
N SER A 218 10.55 13.55 0.29
CA SER A 218 11.89 13.64 -0.25
C SER A 218 12.69 14.81 0.35
N PHE A 219 13.92 14.53 0.70
CA PHE A 219 14.86 15.57 1.16
C PHE A 219 15.35 16.44 -0.01
N PHE A 220 15.67 15.82 -1.15
CA PHE A 220 16.06 16.53 -2.37
C PHE A 220 14.83 16.76 -3.25
N LYS A 221 14.33 17.98 -3.31
CA LYS A 221 13.14 18.37 -4.09
C LYS A 221 13.56 19.13 -5.35
N GLU A 222 14.37 18.49 -6.19
CA GLU A 222 14.95 19.12 -7.39
C GLU A 222 14.00 19.11 -8.60
N GLY A 223 12.89 18.37 -8.53
CA GLY A 223 11.87 18.33 -9.58
C GLY A 223 10.90 17.16 -9.44
N GLU A 224 9.73 17.29 -10.03
CA GLU A 224 8.63 16.33 -9.92
C GLU A 224 8.95 14.94 -10.47
N ASN A 225 9.82 14.87 -11.48
CA ASN A 225 10.24 13.63 -12.13
C ASN A 225 11.46 12.98 -11.46
N TYR A 226 12.00 13.56 -10.40
CA TYR A 226 13.08 12.93 -9.65
C TYR A 226 12.53 11.77 -8.80
N PRO A 227 13.33 10.73 -8.56
CA PRO A 227 12.93 9.63 -7.71
C PRO A 227 12.57 10.12 -6.30
N VAL A 228 11.52 9.54 -5.72
CA VAL A 228 11.21 9.75 -4.32
C VAL A 228 12.36 9.21 -3.46
N ASN A 229 12.72 9.95 -2.43
CA ASN A 229 13.76 9.55 -1.49
C ASN A 229 13.31 9.86 -0.06
N PHE A 230 14.11 9.38 0.92
CA PHE A 230 13.77 9.52 2.34
C PHE A 230 12.50 8.77 2.75
N VAL A 231 12.28 7.60 2.15
CA VAL A 231 11.19 6.68 2.45
C VAL A 231 11.73 5.38 3.03
N THR A 232 10.99 4.79 3.95
CA THR A 232 11.28 3.47 4.53
C THR A 232 10.62 2.36 3.71
N TRP A 233 10.98 1.11 3.98
CA TRP A 233 10.31 -0.05 3.39
C TRP A 233 8.82 -0.09 3.74
N ILE A 234 8.45 0.31 4.97
CA ILE A 234 7.05 0.38 5.43
C ILE A 234 6.29 1.42 4.61
N ASP A 235 6.86 2.60 4.40
CA ASP A 235 6.24 3.63 3.56
C ASP A 235 6.01 3.13 2.13
N CYS A 236 6.96 2.35 1.59
CA CYS A 236 6.80 1.73 0.27
C CYS A 236 5.64 0.72 0.23
N GLN A 237 5.43 -0.06 1.30
CA GLN A 237 4.28 -0.97 1.38
C GLN A 237 2.95 -0.20 1.45
N GLU A 238 2.92 0.88 2.22
CA GLU A 238 1.73 1.73 2.31
C GLU A 238 1.41 2.39 0.96
N PHE A 239 2.42 2.95 0.29
CA PHE A 239 2.29 3.48 -1.07
C PHE A 239 1.70 2.43 -2.03
N ILE A 240 2.22 1.20 -2.01
CA ILE A 240 1.73 0.11 -2.86
C ILE A 240 0.28 -0.25 -2.54
N ASN A 241 -0.09 -0.31 -1.27
CA ASN A 241 -1.46 -0.60 -0.86
C ASN A 241 -2.44 0.47 -1.35
N LYS A 242 -2.09 1.76 -1.20
CA LYS A 242 -2.88 2.88 -1.71
C LYS A 242 -2.96 2.85 -3.24
N LEU A 243 -1.85 2.63 -3.92
CA LEU A 243 -1.81 2.53 -5.38
C LEU A 243 -2.67 1.37 -5.91
N ASN A 244 -2.63 0.20 -5.25
CA ASN A 244 -3.47 -0.94 -5.59
C ASN A 244 -4.95 -0.60 -5.43
N SER A 245 -5.31 0.08 -4.34
CA SER A 245 -6.69 0.54 -4.11
C SER A 245 -7.15 1.55 -5.17
N MET A 246 -6.29 2.49 -5.56
CA MET A 246 -6.60 3.52 -6.58
C MET A 246 -6.78 2.93 -7.97
N THR A 247 -5.93 1.95 -8.33
CA THR A 247 -5.87 1.42 -9.70
C THR A 247 -6.65 0.13 -9.90
N GLY A 248 -7.05 -0.55 -8.81
CA GLY A 248 -7.64 -1.90 -8.86
C GLY A 248 -6.66 -2.97 -9.36
N ARG A 249 -5.36 -2.68 -9.40
CA ARG A 249 -4.29 -3.58 -9.85
C ARG A 249 -3.52 -4.15 -8.67
N GLN A 250 -2.64 -5.11 -8.94
CA GLN A 250 -1.79 -5.74 -7.93
C GLN A 250 -0.32 -5.39 -8.19
N PHE A 251 0.11 -4.28 -7.63
CA PHE A 251 1.52 -3.93 -7.56
C PHE A 251 2.16 -4.51 -6.30
N ARG A 252 3.43 -4.79 -6.37
CA ARG A 252 4.28 -5.19 -5.24
C ARG A 252 5.72 -4.72 -5.46
N LEU A 253 6.54 -4.80 -4.45
CA LEU A 253 7.98 -4.67 -4.64
C LEU A 253 8.53 -5.89 -5.41
N PRO A 254 9.52 -5.72 -6.28
CA PRO A 254 10.23 -6.84 -6.88
C PRO A 254 11.00 -7.62 -5.81
N THR A 255 11.21 -8.90 -6.05
CA THR A 255 12.26 -9.64 -5.37
C THR A 255 13.63 -9.18 -5.89
N GLU A 256 14.69 -9.43 -5.14
CA GLU A 256 16.04 -9.11 -5.57
C GLU A 256 16.40 -9.77 -6.91
N ALA A 257 16.00 -11.03 -7.08
CA ALA A 257 16.22 -11.76 -8.32
C ALA A 257 15.48 -11.16 -9.52
N GLU A 258 14.22 -10.75 -9.35
CA GLU A 258 13.44 -10.08 -10.40
C GLU A 258 14.06 -8.73 -10.77
N TRP A 259 14.49 -7.98 -9.77
CA TRP A 259 15.13 -6.69 -9.99
C TRP A 259 16.46 -6.85 -10.73
N GLU A 260 17.35 -7.73 -10.27
CA GLU A 260 18.67 -7.95 -10.89
C GLU A 260 18.51 -8.49 -12.32
N TYR A 261 17.59 -9.45 -12.55
CA TYR A 261 17.33 -9.98 -13.88
C TYR A 261 16.87 -8.89 -14.86
N ALA A 262 15.91 -8.05 -14.43
CA ALA A 262 15.41 -6.94 -15.24
C ALA A 262 16.51 -5.91 -15.54
N ALA A 263 17.27 -5.53 -14.53
CA ALA A 263 18.34 -4.55 -14.63
C ALA A 263 19.49 -5.04 -15.56
N ARG A 264 19.75 -6.35 -15.60
CA ARG A 264 20.67 -6.98 -16.56
C ARG A 264 20.10 -7.13 -17.97
N GLY A 265 18.85 -6.69 -18.23
CA GLY A 265 18.19 -6.73 -19.52
C GLY A 265 17.40 -8.01 -19.81
N GLY A 266 17.19 -8.88 -18.84
CA GLY A 266 16.40 -10.10 -19.00
C GLY A 266 16.90 -10.99 -20.14
N LYS A 267 15.99 -11.52 -20.96
CA LYS A 267 16.33 -12.27 -22.19
C LYS A 267 17.07 -11.46 -23.24
N LYS A 268 16.97 -10.12 -23.18
CA LYS A 268 17.65 -9.21 -24.12
C LYS A 268 19.03 -8.77 -23.60
N SER A 269 19.48 -9.37 -22.51
CA SER A 269 20.78 -9.05 -21.91
C SER A 269 21.91 -9.26 -22.89
N ARG A 270 22.79 -8.27 -22.96
CA ARG A 270 24.05 -8.31 -23.73
C ARG A 270 25.28 -8.54 -22.84
N GLY A 271 25.06 -9.10 -21.64
CA GLY A 271 26.11 -9.31 -20.66
C GLY A 271 26.51 -8.04 -19.90
N TYR A 272 25.58 -7.11 -19.74
CA TYR A 272 25.82 -5.92 -18.93
C TYR A 272 26.20 -6.30 -17.50
N GLN A 273 27.21 -5.62 -16.98
CA GLN A 273 27.67 -5.71 -15.60
C GLN A 273 27.20 -4.44 -14.87
N TYR A 274 26.93 -4.58 -13.59
CA TYR A 274 26.63 -3.44 -12.71
C TYR A 274 27.88 -3.02 -11.97
#